data_895e95d6bc6cf77bae0f507b20a1a025
#
_entry.id   895e95d6bc6cf77bae0f507b20a1a025
#
_cell.length_a   1.000
_cell.length_b   1.000
_cell.length_c   1.000
_cell.angle_alpha   90.00
_cell.angle_beta   90.00
_cell.angle_gamma   90.00
#
_symmetry.space_group_name_H-M   'P 1'
#
loop_
_entity.id
_entity.type
_entity.pdbx_description
1 polymer ?
#
loop_
_entity_poly.entity_id
_entity_poly.type
_entity_poly.pdbx_seq_one_letter_code
_entity_poly.pdbx_strand_id
1 'polypeptide(L)'
;MMTVTDLLHAEELPGLTLLTHETNLDAPILQANILENPDAFDWLTPGEILLTTGYIFKDQPCLQKRLIQELANMNCAALGFKVQRYFNEVPQEMIQLANDVGLPILSIPYNYNFSQIISLVNRRVNQPDETISQHSVHMHVSYTHLRAHE
;
A
#
# COMPACT_ATOMS: atom_id res chain seq x y z
N MET A 1 -4.33 12.52 -5.51
CA MET A 1 -4.02 11.13 -5.90
C MET A 1 -2.70 10.69 -5.29
N MET A 2 -2.60 9.45 -4.93
CA MET A 2 -1.37 8.89 -4.36
C MET A 2 -0.89 7.72 -5.20
N THR A 3 0.41 7.68 -5.48
CA THR A 3 1.04 6.56 -6.20
C THR A 3 1.99 5.83 -5.27
N VAL A 4 2.51 4.68 -5.74
CA VAL A 4 3.51 3.94 -4.98
C VAL A 4 4.76 4.80 -4.77
N THR A 5 5.15 5.57 -5.79
CA THR A 5 6.26 6.51 -5.67
C THR A 5 6.03 7.51 -4.54
N ASP A 6 4.82 8.05 -4.46
CA ASP A 6 4.48 9.02 -3.42
C ASP A 6 4.62 8.42 -2.02
N LEU A 7 4.20 7.16 -1.88
CA LEU A 7 4.32 6.46 -0.60
C LEU A 7 5.78 6.24 -0.22
N LEU A 8 6.61 5.85 -1.19
CA LEU A 8 8.03 5.62 -0.95
C LEU A 8 8.77 6.89 -0.52
N HIS A 9 8.28 8.05 -0.95
CA HIS A 9 8.91 9.35 -0.65
C HIS A 9 8.17 10.15 0.41
N ALA A 10 7.19 9.55 1.09
CA ALA A 10 6.42 10.26 2.10
C ALA A 10 7.29 10.65 3.29
N GLU A 11 7.31 11.93 3.60
CA GLU A 11 8.10 12.44 4.71
C GLU A 11 7.57 11.98 6.06
N GLU A 12 6.29 11.70 6.14
CA GLU A 12 5.62 11.25 7.37
C GLU A 12 6.06 9.85 7.78
N LEU A 13 6.50 9.02 6.80
CA LEU A 13 6.91 7.65 7.07
C LEU A 13 8.23 7.34 6.35
N PRO A 14 9.34 7.95 6.81
CA PRO A 14 10.63 7.66 6.19
C PRO A 14 11.06 6.22 6.43
N GLY A 15 11.80 5.67 5.49
CA GLY A 15 12.36 4.34 5.65
C GLY A 15 11.63 3.22 4.91
N LEU A 16 10.51 3.53 4.26
CA LEU A 16 9.89 2.55 3.36
C LEU A 16 10.81 2.38 2.15
N THR A 17 11.11 1.14 1.79
CA THR A 17 12.01 0.87 0.67
C THR A 17 11.38 -0.10 -0.32
N LEU A 18 11.79 0.03 -1.57
CA LEU A 18 11.31 -0.85 -2.64
C LEU A 18 12.24 -2.05 -2.75
N LEU A 19 11.66 -3.25 -2.77
CA LEU A 19 12.41 -4.50 -2.89
C LEU A 19 12.42 -5.07 -4.30
N THR A 20 11.52 -4.60 -5.16
CA THR A 20 11.39 -5.04 -6.55
C THR A 20 11.96 -3.98 -7.48
N HIS A 21 11.92 -4.27 -8.79
CA HIS A 21 12.36 -3.31 -9.80
C HIS A 21 11.44 -2.08 -9.80
N GLU A 22 11.95 -0.98 -10.37
CA GLU A 22 11.17 0.27 -10.45
C GLU A 22 10.19 0.20 -11.61
N THR A 23 9.19 -0.67 -11.47
CA THR A 23 8.12 -0.84 -12.45
C THR A 23 6.79 -0.65 -11.77
N ASN A 24 5.83 -0.06 -12.50
CA ASN A 24 4.46 0.18 -12.02
C ASN A 24 4.37 1.04 -10.76
N LEU A 25 5.35 1.89 -10.55
CA LEU A 25 5.36 2.79 -9.39
C LEU A 25 4.41 3.97 -9.56
N ASP A 26 3.95 4.21 -10.78
CA ASP A 26 2.96 5.25 -11.06
C ASP A 26 1.52 4.79 -10.81
N ALA A 27 1.35 3.52 -10.49
CA ALA A 27 0.03 2.97 -10.24
C ALA A 27 -0.60 3.69 -9.05
N PRO A 28 -1.87 4.12 -9.19
CA PRO A 28 -2.53 4.82 -8.09
C PRO A 28 -2.87 3.86 -6.96
N ILE A 29 -2.70 4.34 -5.73
CA ILE A 29 -3.16 3.64 -4.54
C ILE A 29 -4.52 4.21 -4.18
N LEU A 30 -5.53 3.37 -4.19
CA LEU A 30 -6.90 3.78 -3.90
C LEU A 30 -7.29 3.51 -2.45
N GLN A 31 -6.71 2.49 -1.85
CA GLN A 31 -6.95 2.15 -0.45
C GLN A 31 -5.85 1.25 0.09
N ALA A 32 -5.80 1.12 1.41
CA ALA A 32 -4.85 0.24 2.08
C ALA A 32 -5.60 -0.71 3.02
N ASN A 33 -5.20 -1.97 3.02
CA ASN A 33 -5.78 -2.98 3.90
C ASN A 33 -4.71 -3.91 4.44
N ILE A 34 -5.03 -4.59 5.53
CA ILE A 34 -4.15 -5.56 6.15
C ILE A 34 -4.46 -6.94 5.59
N LEU A 35 -3.42 -7.69 5.24
CA LEU A 35 -3.54 -9.05 4.72
C LEU A 35 -2.93 -10.02 5.73
N GLU A 36 -3.73 -10.46 6.68
CA GLU A 36 -3.30 -11.43 7.69
C GLU A 36 -4.26 -12.64 7.75
N ASN A 37 -5.17 -12.74 6.78
CA ASN A 37 -6.15 -13.81 6.71
C ASN A 37 -6.17 -14.37 5.29
N PRO A 38 -6.02 -15.71 5.10
CA PRO A 38 -6.06 -16.30 3.76
C PRO A 38 -7.35 -16.03 3.00
N ASP A 39 -8.46 -15.84 3.70
CA ASP A 39 -9.75 -15.54 3.07
C ASP A 39 -9.76 -14.17 2.38
N ALA A 40 -8.81 -13.31 2.71
CA ALA A 40 -8.74 -11.98 2.12
C ALA A 40 -8.52 -12.01 0.62
N PHE A 41 -8.04 -13.13 0.07
CA PHE A 41 -7.88 -13.27 -1.38
C PHE A 41 -9.18 -13.07 -2.15
N ASP A 42 -10.32 -13.38 -1.52
CA ASP A 42 -11.62 -13.26 -2.16
C ASP A 42 -12.12 -11.82 -2.22
N TRP A 43 -11.45 -10.92 -1.48
CA TRP A 43 -11.91 -9.53 -1.32
C TRP A 43 -10.92 -8.49 -1.83
N LEU A 44 -9.93 -8.91 -2.60
CA LEU A 44 -8.95 -8.00 -3.17
C LEU A 44 -9.62 -7.06 -4.19
N THR A 45 -9.19 -5.81 -4.21
CA THR A 45 -9.72 -4.82 -5.14
C THR A 45 -8.58 -4.10 -5.88
N PRO A 46 -8.84 -3.64 -7.12
CA PRO A 46 -7.82 -2.91 -7.86
C PRO A 46 -7.36 -1.65 -7.12
N GLY A 47 -6.08 -1.36 -7.21
CA GLY A 47 -5.51 -0.17 -6.58
C GLY A 47 -5.25 -0.30 -5.09
N GLU A 48 -5.43 -1.48 -4.55
CA GLU A 48 -5.23 -1.72 -3.13
C GLU A 48 -3.76 -1.98 -2.81
N ILE A 49 -3.25 -1.37 -1.73
CA ILE A 49 -1.97 -1.79 -1.16
C ILE A 49 -2.26 -2.69 0.04
N LEU A 50 -1.70 -3.89 0.03
CA LEU A 50 -1.90 -4.88 1.09
C LEU A 50 -0.70 -4.85 2.02
N LEU A 51 -0.95 -4.83 3.32
CA LEU A 51 0.07 -4.75 4.36
C LEU A 51 0.08 -6.05 5.14
N THR A 52 1.23 -6.68 5.28
CA THR A 52 1.33 -7.98 5.94
C THR A 52 2.61 -8.13 6.75
N THR A 53 2.53 -8.92 7.82
CA THR A 53 3.71 -9.39 8.55
C THR A 53 4.25 -10.69 7.95
N GLY A 54 3.47 -11.33 7.08
CA GLY A 54 3.86 -12.58 6.48
C GLY A 54 3.51 -13.82 7.29
N TYR A 55 2.86 -13.65 8.44
CA TYR A 55 2.58 -14.77 9.33
C TYR A 55 1.77 -15.87 8.65
N ILE A 56 0.74 -15.51 7.86
CA ILE A 56 -0.17 -16.48 7.27
C ILE A 56 0.49 -17.37 6.21
N PHE A 57 1.60 -16.92 5.65
CA PHE A 57 2.30 -17.70 4.61
C PHE A 57 3.76 -18.00 4.97
N LYS A 58 4.09 -17.90 6.26
CA LYS A 58 5.41 -18.28 6.75
C LYS A 58 5.64 -19.76 6.48
N ASP A 59 6.79 -20.10 5.90
CA ASP A 59 7.19 -21.46 5.57
C ASP A 59 6.23 -22.17 4.60
N GLN A 60 5.49 -21.40 3.78
CA GLN A 60 4.55 -21.95 2.81
C GLN A 60 4.82 -21.37 1.42
N PRO A 61 5.85 -21.89 0.72
CA PRO A 61 6.23 -21.33 -0.59
C PRO A 61 5.10 -21.29 -1.62
N CYS A 62 4.23 -22.30 -1.64
CA CYS A 62 3.11 -22.31 -2.59
C CYS A 62 2.13 -21.17 -2.31
N LEU A 63 1.85 -20.91 -1.04
CA LEU A 63 0.96 -19.82 -0.66
C LEU A 63 1.59 -18.47 -0.96
N GLN A 64 2.91 -18.35 -0.75
CA GLN A 64 3.64 -17.13 -1.07
C GLN A 64 3.54 -16.79 -2.56
N LYS A 65 3.70 -17.78 -3.42
CA LYS A 65 3.58 -17.59 -4.86
C LYS A 65 2.16 -17.23 -5.25
N ARG A 66 1.20 -17.92 -4.66
CA ARG A 66 -0.21 -17.65 -4.94
C ARG A 66 -0.58 -16.21 -4.56
N LEU A 67 -0.07 -15.75 -3.42
CA LEU A 67 -0.30 -14.38 -2.96
C LEU A 67 0.14 -13.38 -4.03
N ILE A 68 1.36 -13.51 -4.53
CA ILE A 68 1.90 -12.59 -5.53
C ILE A 68 1.04 -12.62 -6.79
N GLN A 69 0.67 -13.81 -7.24
CA GLN A 69 -0.14 -13.98 -8.46
C GLN A 69 -1.53 -13.39 -8.30
N GLU A 70 -2.17 -13.62 -7.16
CA GLU A 70 -3.51 -13.07 -6.92
C GLU A 70 -3.51 -11.55 -6.85
N LEU A 71 -2.51 -10.98 -6.17
CA LEU A 71 -2.40 -9.53 -6.10
C LEU A 71 -2.19 -8.90 -7.48
N ALA A 72 -1.37 -9.53 -8.30
CA ALA A 72 -1.12 -9.04 -9.65
C ALA A 72 -2.36 -9.18 -10.53
N ASN A 73 -3.07 -10.30 -10.43
CA ASN A 73 -4.28 -10.55 -11.22
C ASN A 73 -5.38 -9.55 -10.90
N MET A 74 -5.47 -9.11 -9.65
CA MET A 74 -6.48 -8.15 -9.23
C MET A 74 -6.03 -6.69 -9.43
N ASN A 75 -4.87 -6.49 -10.01
CA ASN A 75 -4.32 -5.14 -10.22
C ASN A 75 -4.17 -4.36 -8.93
N CYS A 76 -3.75 -5.03 -7.87
CA CYS A 76 -3.41 -4.37 -6.62
C CYS A 76 -2.18 -3.49 -6.84
N ALA A 77 -2.08 -2.40 -6.08
CA ALA A 77 -1.02 -1.42 -6.28
C ALA A 77 0.34 -1.92 -5.79
N ALA A 78 0.36 -2.60 -4.64
CA ALA A 78 1.63 -3.04 -4.05
C ALA A 78 1.37 -3.98 -2.87
N LEU A 79 2.42 -4.66 -2.44
CA LEU A 79 2.44 -5.44 -1.21
C LEU A 79 3.45 -4.80 -0.25
N GLY A 80 3.00 -4.37 0.91
CA GLY A 80 3.87 -3.86 1.96
C GLY A 80 4.17 -4.96 2.96
N PHE A 81 5.44 -5.27 3.15
CA PHE A 81 5.88 -6.40 3.94
C PHE A 81 6.69 -5.91 5.14
N LYS A 82 6.17 -6.13 6.35
CA LYS A 82 6.90 -5.76 7.56
C LYS A 82 7.82 -6.91 7.95
N VAL A 83 9.12 -6.70 7.81
CA VAL A 83 10.13 -7.72 8.10
C VAL A 83 10.58 -7.63 9.55
N GLN A 84 11.40 -8.61 9.97
CA GLN A 84 12.04 -8.74 11.29
C GLN A 84 11.14 -9.32 12.39
N ARG A 85 9.88 -9.60 12.11
CA ARG A 85 9.07 -10.33 13.08
C ARG A 85 9.03 -11.82 12.77
N TYR A 86 8.60 -12.18 11.56
CA TYR A 86 8.48 -13.58 11.15
C TYR A 86 9.47 -13.93 10.05
N PHE A 87 10.01 -12.92 9.39
CA PHE A 87 11.01 -13.06 8.35
C PHE A 87 12.12 -12.07 8.62
N ASN A 88 13.38 -12.51 8.44
CA ASN A 88 14.50 -11.57 8.48
C ASN A 88 14.52 -10.73 7.21
N GLU A 89 14.06 -11.32 6.11
CA GLU A 89 13.94 -10.63 4.83
C GLU A 89 12.87 -11.33 4.02
N VAL A 90 12.33 -10.61 3.03
CA VAL A 90 11.33 -11.18 2.13
C VAL A 90 12.00 -12.26 1.27
N PRO A 91 11.38 -13.46 1.14
CA PRO A 91 11.98 -14.52 0.33
C PRO A 91 12.30 -14.08 -1.09
N GLN A 92 13.49 -14.44 -1.57
CA GLN A 92 13.95 -14.03 -2.89
C GLN A 92 13.02 -14.51 -4.00
N GLU A 93 12.44 -15.69 -3.83
CA GLU A 93 11.50 -16.22 -4.82
C GLU A 93 10.24 -15.36 -4.97
N MET A 94 9.77 -14.78 -3.87
CA MET A 94 8.64 -13.85 -3.93
C MET A 94 9.02 -12.59 -4.70
N ILE A 95 10.22 -12.06 -4.45
CA ILE A 95 10.69 -10.85 -5.13
C ILE A 95 10.83 -11.12 -6.63
N GLN A 96 11.40 -12.27 -7.00
CA GLN A 96 11.55 -12.61 -8.42
C GLN A 96 10.21 -12.72 -9.13
N LEU A 97 9.26 -13.42 -8.51
CA LEU A 97 7.94 -13.56 -9.10
C LEU A 97 7.24 -12.20 -9.19
N ALA A 98 7.37 -11.37 -8.15
CA ALA A 98 6.80 -10.03 -8.17
C ALA A 98 7.37 -9.19 -9.30
N ASN A 99 8.68 -9.29 -9.54
CA ASN A 99 9.29 -8.62 -10.69
C ASN A 99 8.72 -9.12 -12.01
N ASP A 100 8.52 -10.43 -12.12
CA ASP A 100 7.99 -11.04 -13.36
C ASP A 100 6.58 -10.57 -13.65
N VAL A 101 5.74 -10.41 -12.63
CA VAL A 101 4.34 -10.01 -12.82
C VAL A 101 4.13 -8.50 -12.66
N GLY A 102 5.17 -7.75 -12.30
CA GLY A 102 5.09 -6.30 -12.18
C GLY A 102 4.41 -5.79 -10.93
N LEU A 103 4.47 -6.54 -9.83
CA LEU A 103 3.89 -6.13 -8.55
C LEU A 103 4.98 -5.54 -7.64
N PRO A 104 4.89 -4.26 -7.27
CA PRO A 104 5.86 -3.70 -6.31
C PRO A 104 5.73 -4.34 -4.93
N ILE A 105 6.87 -4.66 -4.33
CA ILE A 105 6.93 -5.09 -2.92
C ILE A 105 7.74 -4.05 -2.17
N LEU A 106 7.17 -3.54 -1.08
CA LEU A 106 7.80 -2.56 -0.23
C LEU A 106 8.18 -3.20 1.10
N SER A 107 9.34 -2.83 1.61
CA SER A 107 9.75 -3.21 2.96
C SER A 107 9.32 -2.11 3.93
N ILE A 108 8.64 -2.53 5.00
CA ILE A 108 8.16 -1.62 6.04
C ILE A 108 9.03 -1.81 7.28
N PRO A 109 9.61 -0.73 7.82
CA PRO A 109 10.38 -0.85 9.06
C PRO A 109 9.53 -1.41 10.19
N TYR A 110 10.14 -2.25 11.02
CA TYR A 110 9.45 -2.96 12.09
C TYR A 110 8.73 -2.03 13.06
N ASN A 111 9.29 -0.84 13.29
CA ASN A 111 8.74 0.10 14.27
C ASN A 111 7.47 0.83 13.82
N TYR A 112 7.07 0.68 12.57
CA TYR A 112 5.82 1.30 12.10
C TYR A 112 4.64 0.37 12.33
N ASN A 113 3.53 0.94 12.80
CA ASN A 113 2.25 0.24 12.83
C ASN A 113 1.57 0.35 11.47
N PHE A 114 0.80 -0.67 11.11
CA PHE A 114 0.04 -0.61 9.86
C PHE A 114 -0.97 0.53 9.87
N SER A 115 -1.50 0.87 11.04
CA SER A 115 -2.45 1.98 11.15
C SER A 115 -1.85 3.31 10.71
N GLN A 116 -0.56 3.51 10.90
CA GLN A 116 0.12 4.73 10.46
C GLN A 116 0.12 4.82 8.93
N ILE A 117 0.35 3.70 8.27
CA ILE A 117 0.37 3.65 6.81
C ILE A 117 -1.04 3.79 6.26
N ILE A 118 -2.01 3.10 6.86
CA ILE A 118 -3.41 3.19 6.45
C ILE A 118 -3.92 4.61 6.59
N SER A 119 -3.62 5.27 7.70
CA SER A 119 -4.02 6.66 7.92
C SER A 119 -3.43 7.60 6.89
N LEU A 120 -2.15 7.42 6.56
CA LEU A 120 -1.51 8.25 5.56
C LEU A 120 -2.14 8.05 4.19
N VAL A 121 -2.36 6.80 3.80
CA VAL A 121 -2.99 6.48 2.51
C VAL A 121 -4.39 7.09 2.44
N ASN A 122 -5.21 6.87 3.47
CA ASN A 122 -6.57 7.40 3.49
C ASN A 122 -6.59 8.92 3.40
N ARG A 123 -5.69 9.58 4.10
CA ARG A 123 -5.61 11.03 4.08
C ARG A 123 -5.21 11.55 2.70
N ARG A 124 -4.21 10.93 2.08
CA ARG A 124 -3.72 11.34 0.77
C ARG A 124 -4.71 11.04 -0.34
N VAL A 125 -5.37 9.88 -0.28
CA VAL A 125 -6.35 9.48 -1.28
C VAL A 125 -7.56 10.39 -1.25
N ASN A 126 -7.99 10.80 -0.07
CA ASN A 126 -9.16 11.66 0.09
C ASN A 126 -8.84 13.14 -0.04
N GLN A 127 -7.56 13.48 -0.18
CA GLN A 127 -7.14 14.86 -0.31
C GLN A 127 -7.43 15.34 -1.74
N PRO A 128 -8.07 16.51 -1.91
CA PRO A 128 -8.30 17.00 -3.27
C PRO A 128 -6.99 17.27 -3.98
N ASP A 129 -7.03 17.15 -5.31
CA ASP A 129 -5.88 17.49 -6.12
C ASP A 129 -5.50 18.95 -5.83
N GLU A 130 -4.21 19.19 -5.69
CA GLU A 130 -3.70 20.51 -5.33
C GLU A 130 -4.16 21.60 -6.29
N THR A 131 -4.21 21.28 -7.57
CA THR A 131 -4.69 22.21 -8.58
C THR A 131 -6.14 22.62 -8.35
N ILE A 132 -6.96 21.68 -7.90
CA ILE A 132 -8.36 21.93 -7.62
C ILE A 132 -8.52 22.67 -6.30
N SER A 133 -7.76 22.31 -5.29
CA SER A 133 -7.88 22.92 -3.97
C SER A 133 -7.54 24.42 -4.00
N GLN A 134 -6.68 24.84 -4.90
CA GLN A 134 -6.33 26.25 -5.01
C GLN A 134 -7.50 27.08 -5.49
N HIS A 135 -8.45 26.48 -6.14
CA HIS A 135 -9.62 27.19 -6.67
C HIS A 135 -10.83 27.08 -5.76
N SER A 136 -10.87 26.08 -4.93
CA SER A 136 -12.05 25.81 -4.12
C SER A 136 -11.98 26.39 -2.73
N VAL A 137 -10.94 26.92 -2.40
CA VAL A 137 -10.75 27.25 -1.02
C VAL A 137 -11.46 28.48 -0.59
N HIS A 138 -11.55 28.20 -0.53
CA HIS A 138 -11.82 28.68 -0.05
C HIS A 138 -12.79 28.43 0.35
N MET A 139 -13.17 28.26 0.16
CA MET A 139 -14.01 27.98 0.47
C MET A 139 -14.35 27.26 1.06
N HIS A 140 -13.90 27.30 1.26
CA HIS A 140 -14.59 26.71 1.86
C HIS A 140 -14.95 26.34 2.56
N VAL A 141 -14.61 26.40 2.66
CA VAL A 141 -15.08 25.92 3.41
C VAL A 141 -15.66 25.73 3.88
N SER A 142 -15.38 25.76 3.85
CA SER A 142 -16.16 25.39 4.24
C SER A 142 -16.74 24.96 4.72
N TYR A 143 -16.72 25.15 4.69
CA TYR A 143 -17.56 24.64 5.07
C TYR A 143 -17.92 24.08 5.63
N THR A 144 -17.37 23.94 5.75
CA THR A 144 -17.86 23.44 6.27
C THR A 144 -18.35 23.43 6.85
N HIS A 145 -18.35 24.22 7.06
CA HIS A 145 -19.09 24.19 7.57
C HIS A 145 -19.78 23.82 7.84
N LEU A 146 -19.05 23.47 7.71
CA LEU A 146 -19.86 23.28 7.86
C LEU A 146 -20.40 22.83 8.27
N ARG A 147 -20.25 22.82 8.19
CA ARG A 147 -20.96 22.55 8.56
C ARG A 147 -21.40 22.41 9.03
N ALA A 148 -20.51 22.82 9.13
CA ALA A 148 -20.97 22.84 9.46
C ALA A 148 -21.34 23.06 9.76
N HIS A 149 -21.38 23.78 10.12
CA HIS A 149 -21.86 23.95 10.40
C HIS A 149 -22.08 23.76 10.49
N GLU A 150 -21.25 23.60 10.25
CA GLU A 150 -21.59 23.58 10.24
C GLU A 150 -21.92 23.54 10.16
#